data_7b25a0518d3d87bd294d28762b902329
#
_entry.id   7b25a0518d3d87bd294d28762b902329
#
_cell.length_a   1.000
_cell.length_b   1.000
_cell.length_c   1.000
_cell.angle_alpha   90.00
_cell.angle_beta   90.00
_cell.angle_gamma   90.00
#
_symmetry.space_group_name_H-M   'P 1'
#
loop_
_entity.id
_entity.type
_entity.pdbx_description
1 polymer ?
#
loop_
_entity_poly.entity_id
_entity_poly.type
_entity_poly.pdbx_seq_one_letter_code
_entity_poly.pdbx_strand_id
1 'polypeptide(L)'
;MGLPEIIISFQRKADTAIRSGSRGMVAVVLDDTTKNQMLTPYRRWRDVVQEDWTKESLKALELVFKGSPQRVVAVRLLKDEETPDLAGTLKEILPLNIDYLAYPAYTAGDKEALQAYLEAVRKQGKKAKAVLPDCAADDPHVVNFATTGVTALWENQDEVQTYTGAEYCCRVAGILAGLPLDRSCTYYEL
;
A
#
# COMPACT_ATOMS: atom_id res chain seq x y z
N MET A 1 -26.66 -9.31 42.93
CA MET A 1 -25.27 -9.77 42.62
C MET A 1 -25.10 -9.79 41.12
N GLY A 2 -24.53 -8.72 40.54
CA GLY A 2 -24.50 -8.52 39.11
C GLY A 2 -23.08 -8.19 38.57
N LEU A 3 -22.06 -8.97 38.96
CA LEU A 3 -20.69 -8.81 38.50
C LEU A 3 -20.36 -9.43 37.11
N PRO A 4 -21.09 -10.43 36.59
CA PRO A 4 -20.74 -11.03 35.27
C PRO A 4 -21.10 -10.17 34.08
N GLU A 5 -22.14 -9.36 34.14
CA GLU A 5 -22.59 -8.54 32.99
C GLU A 5 -21.62 -7.41 32.63
N ILE A 6 -20.95 -6.82 33.61
CA ILE A 6 -20.00 -5.71 33.42
C ILE A 6 -18.73 -6.21 32.69
N ILE A 7 -18.28 -7.43 32.97
CA ILE A 7 -17.08 -8.04 32.37
C ILE A 7 -17.35 -8.38 30.92
N ILE A 8 -18.54 -8.88 30.57
CA ILE A 8 -18.92 -9.23 29.18
C ILE A 8 -19.05 -7.97 28.31
N SER A 9 -19.59 -6.88 28.86
CA SER A 9 -19.71 -5.62 28.09
C SER A 9 -18.36 -4.95 27.86
N PHE A 10 -17.39 -5.13 28.76
CA PHE A 10 -16.04 -4.60 28.62
C PHE A 10 -15.23 -5.36 27.53
N GLN A 11 -15.35 -6.68 27.47
CA GLN A 11 -14.73 -7.48 26.41
C GLN A 11 -15.30 -7.15 25.03
N ARG A 12 -16.61 -6.99 24.89
CA ARG A 12 -17.24 -6.58 23.62
C ARG A 12 -16.79 -5.21 23.13
N LYS A 13 -16.60 -4.25 24.05
CA LYS A 13 -16.06 -2.92 23.70
C LYS A 13 -14.59 -2.98 23.27
N ALA A 14 -13.79 -3.81 23.93
CA ALA A 14 -12.40 -4.02 23.56
C ALA A 14 -12.29 -4.71 22.17
N ASP A 15 -13.06 -5.75 21.90
CA ASP A 15 -13.14 -6.39 20.60
C ASP A 15 -13.59 -5.44 19.49
N THR A 16 -14.56 -4.59 19.78
CA THR A 16 -15.03 -3.56 18.83
C THR A 16 -13.97 -2.49 18.60
N ALA A 17 -13.24 -2.07 19.64
CA ALA A 17 -12.14 -1.12 19.53
C ALA A 17 -10.95 -1.69 18.73
N ILE A 18 -10.63 -2.96 18.90
CA ILE A 18 -9.60 -3.65 18.13
C ILE A 18 -10.01 -3.82 16.67
N ARG A 19 -11.28 -4.13 16.39
CA ARG A 19 -11.81 -4.25 15.02
C ARG A 19 -11.99 -2.93 14.30
N SER A 20 -12.21 -1.84 15.03
CA SER A 20 -12.37 -0.49 14.45
C SER A 20 -11.06 0.28 14.29
N GLY A 21 -9.91 -0.33 14.58
CA GLY A 21 -8.61 0.23 14.24
C GLY A 21 -8.55 0.39 12.71
N SER A 22 -8.43 1.62 12.23
CA SER A 22 -8.41 1.99 10.81
C SER A 22 -7.09 1.61 10.14
N ARG A 23 -6.69 0.34 10.23
CA ARG A 23 -5.56 -0.21 9.47
C ARG A 23 -6.04 -0.67 8.11
N GLY A 24 -5.12 -0.66 7.17
CA GLY A 24 -5.39 -1.17 5.83
C GLY A 24 -5.41 -0.09 4.75
N MET A 25 -4.78 1.06 5.00
CA MET A 25 -4.61 2.10 3.99
C MET A 25 -3.29 1.90 3.26
N VAL A 26 -3.37 1.73 1.95
CA VAL A 26 -2.21 1.66 1.05
C VAL A 26 -2.16 2.92 0.21
N ALA A 27 -1.01 3.59 0.18
CA ALA A 27 -0.70 4.57 -0.84
C ALA A 27 0.11 3.90 -1.96
N VAL A 28 -0.28 4.13 -3.20
CA VAL A 28 0.46 3.65 -4.37
C VAL A 28 0.91 4.85 -5.16
N VAL A 29 2.23 5.06 -5.24
CA VAL A 29 2.82 6.12 -6.04
C VAL A 29 3.02 5.63 -7.46
N LEU A 30 2.42 6.34 -8.41
CA LEU A 30 2.35 5.98 -9.82
C LEU A 30 2.88 7.12 -10.68
N ASP A 31 3.74 6.81 -11.63
CA ASP A 31 4.12 7.76 -12.67
C ASP A 31 3.02 7.80 -13.75
N ASP A 32 2.06 8.68 -13.52
CA ASP A 32 0.87 8.81 -14.36
C ASP A 32 0.55 10.29 -14.60
N THR A 33 0.41 10.65 -15.85
CA THR A 33 0.14 12.04 -16.30
C THR A 33 -1.22 12.21 -16.95
N THR A 34 -2.10 11.21 -16.85
CA THR A 34 -3.42 11.23 -17.49
C THR A 34 -4.31 12.36 -16.96
N LYS A 35 -4.17 12.68 -15.67
CA LYS A 35 -4.88 13.77 -15.00
C LYS A 35 -3.99 14.55 -14.04
N ASN A 36 -4.35 15.80 -13.77
CA ASN A 36 -3.62 16.68 -12.84
C ASN A 36 -3.97 16.43 -11.35
N GLN A 37 -4.97 15.59 -11.06
CA GLN A 37 -5.35 15.29 -9.69
C GLN A 37 -4.32 14.36 -9.04
N MET A 38 -3.58 14.87 -8.08
CA MET A 38 -2.50 14.14 -7.44
C MET A 38 -2.98 12.96 -6.59
N LEU A 39 -4.00 13.15 -5.75
CA LEU A 39 -4.47 12.14 -4.80
C LEU A 39 -5.89 11.70 -5.16
N THR A 40 -6.09 10.41 -5.33
CA THR A 40 -7.40 9.83 -5.58
C THR A 40 -7.65 8.64 -4.66
N PRO A 41 -8.52 8.80 -3.63
CA PRO A 41 -8.84 7.73 -2.71
C PRO A 41 -9.91 6.80 -3.28
N TYR A 42 -9.67 5.50 -3.17
CA TYR A 42 -10.61 4.44 -3.57
C TYR A 42 -10.88 3.48 -2.41
N ARG A 43 -12.09 3.00 -2.30
CA ARG A 43 -12.47 1.96 -1.33
C ARG A 43 -12.56 0.58 -1.95
N ARG A 44 -12.91 0.51 -3.23
CA ARG A 44 -13.11 -0.74 -3.96
C ARG A 44 -12.58 -0.60 -5.37
N TRP A 45 -12.16 -1.70 -5.96
CA TRP A 45 -11.73 -1.73 -7.36
C TRP A 45 -12.77 -1.15 -8.34
N ARG A 46 -14.04 -1.45 -8.14
CA ARG A 46 -15.12 -0.94 -8.99
C ARG A 46 -15.30 0.59 -8.96
N ASP A 47 -14.71 1.26 -7.95
CA ASP A 47 -14.77 2.72 -7.82
C ASP A 47 -13.67 3.40 -8.67
N VAL A 48 -12.74 2.61 -9.23
CA VAL A 48 -11.65 3.10 -10.09
C VAL A 48 -12.19 3.40 -11.48
N VAL A 49 -12.04 4.65 -11.90
CA VAL A 49 -12.37 5.08 -13.25
C VAL A 49 -11.19 4.74 -14.15
N GLN A 50 -11.35 3.76 -15.03
CA GLN A 50 -10.24 3.21 -15.83
C GLN A 50 -9.64 4.24 -16.81
N GLU A 51 -10.47 5.15 -17.32
CA GLU A 51 -10.07 6.20 -18.26
C GLU A 51 -9.13 7.24 -17.62
N ASP A 52 -9.07 7.27 -16.29
CA ASP A 52 -8.27 8.22 -15.53
C ASP A 52 -6.81 7.77 -15.34
N TRP A 53 -6.46 6.57 -15.78
CA TRP A 53 -5.17 5.94 -15.50
C TRP A 53 -4.58 5.26 -16.75
N THR A 54 -3.26 5.25 -16.84
CA THR A 54 -2.55 4.42 -17.82
C THR A 54 -2.76 2.93 -17.54
N LYS A 55 -2.51 2.08 -18.54
CA LYS A 55 -2.65 0.62 -18.39
C LYS A 55 -1.75 0.06 -17.30
N GLU A 56 -0.54 0.59 -17.20
CA GLU A 56 0.46 0.23 -16.18
C GLU A 56 -0.03 0.61 -14.78
N SER A 57 -0.55 1.83 -14.62
CA SER A 57 -1.14 2.31 -13.38
C SER A 57 -2.36 1.50 -12.97
N LEU A 58 -3.24 1.16 -13.91
CA LEU A 58 -4.41 0.29 -13.66
C LEU A 58 -3.98 -1.10 -13.18
N LYS A 59 -2.98 -1.69 -13.82
CA LYS A 59 -2.43 -2.99 -13.41
C LYS A 59 -1.90 -2.98 -11.98
N ALA A 60 -1.16 -1.93 -11.61
CA ALA A 60 -0.66 -1.74 -10.26
C ALA A 60 -1.80 -1.59 -9.25
N LEU A 61 -2.81 -0.76 -9.55
CA LEU A 61 -3.99 -0.57 -8.69
C LEU A 61 -4.80 -1.88 -8.55
N GLU A 62 -5.02 -2.62 -9.63
CA GLU A 62 -5.70 -3.91 -9.59
C GLU A 62 -4.98 -4.89 -8.65
N LEU A 63 -3.65 -4.98 -8.77
CA LEU A 63 -2.83 -5.85 -7.92
C LEU A 63 -2.96 -5.49 -6.44
N VAL A 64 -2.97 -4.19 -6.09
CA VAL A 64 -3.19 -3.76 -4.71
C VAL A 64 -4.56 -4.20 -4.21
N PHE A 65 -5.63 -4.00 -5.00
CA PHE A 65 -6.99 -4.38 -4.60
C PHE A 65 -7.17 -5.90 -4.47
N LYS A 66 -6.45 -6.70 -5.25
CA LYS A 66 -6.42 -8.15 -5.05
C LYS A 66 -5.88 -8.58 -3.68
N GLY A 67 -5.12 -7.70 -2.98
CA GLY A 67 -4.71 -7.89 -1.59
C GLY A 67 -5.79 -7.55 -0.55
N SER A 68 -6.96 -7.03 -0.98
CA SER A 68 -8.09 -6.67 -0.12
C SER A 68 -7.80 -5.62 0.96
N PRO A 69 -7.08 -4.53 0.67
CA PRO A 69 -6.90 -3.45 1.62
C PRO A 69 -8.22 -2.73 1.90
N GLN A 70 -8.32 -2.06 3.04
CA GLN A 70 -9.52 -1.30 3.40
C GLN A 70 -9.70 -0.04 2.53
N ARG A 71 -8.59 0.59 2.17
CA ARG A 71 -8.54 1.79 1.33
C ARG A 71 -7.25 1.86 0.54
N VAL A 72 -7.35 2.29 -0.70
CA VAL A 72 -6.20 2.60 -1.56
C VAL A 72 -6.23 4.08 -1.87
N VAL A 73 -5.10 4.75 -1.72
CA VAL A 73 -4.88 6.11 -2.21
C VAL A 73 -3.92 6.02 -3.39
N ALA A 74 -4.45 6.23 -4.58
CA ALA A 74 -3.62 6.37 -5.76
C ALA A 74 -2.99 7.76 -5.77
N VAL A 75 -1.67 7.80 -5.86
CA VAL A 75 -0.86 9.01 -5.79
C VAL A 75 -0.13 9.18 -7.11
N ARG A 76 -0.41 10.27 -7.82
CA ARG A 76 0.37 10.62 -9.00
C ARG A 76 1.67 11.27 -8.58
N LEU A 77 2.75 10.80 -9.15
CA LEU A 77 4.07 11.36 -8.94
C LEU A 77 4.12 12.79 -9.50
N LEU A 78 4.48 13.73 -8.65
CA LEU A 78 4.72 15.12 -9.08
C LEU A 78 5.90 15.16 -10.04
N LYS A 79 5.86 16.09 -10.96
CA LYS A 79 6.96 16.36 -11.91
C LYS A 79 7.34 17.83 -11.83
N ASP A 80 8.63 18.07 -11.78
CA ASP A 80 9.23 19.39 -11.92
C ASP A 80 9.94 19.43 -13.28
N GLU A 81 9.47 20.29 -14.20
CA GLU A 81 9.97 20.39 -15.57
C GLU A 81 10.18 19.02 -16.27
N GLU A 82 9.17 18.12 -16.17
CA GLU A 82 9.17 16.74 -16.66
C GLU A 82 10.01 15.74 -15.85
N THR A 83 10.77 16.16 -14.85
CA THR A 83 11.49 15.24 -13.97
C THR A 83 10.62 14.79 -12.79
N PRO A 84 10.62 13.49 -12.44
CA PRO A 84 9.88 13.00 -11.30
C PRO A 84 10.34 13.64 -9.99
N ASP A 85 9.42 14.28 -9.24
CA ASP A 85 9.67 14.82 -7.89
C ASP A 85 9.04 13.90 -6.84
N LEU A 86 9.76 12.86 -6.48
CA LEU A 86 9.33 11.95 -5.42
C LEU A 86 9.32 12.62 -4.06
N ALA A 87 10.30 13.47 -3.76
CA ALA A 87 10.40 14.13 -2.46
C ALA A 87 9.21 15.08 -2.20
N GLY A 88 8.82 15.88 -3.21
CA GLY A 88 7.60 16.70 -3.16
C GLY A 88 6.35 15.85 -3.02
N THR A 89 6.24 14.77 -3.79
CA THR A 89 5.11 13.82 -3.70
C THR A 89 4.96 13.25 -2.28
N LEU A 90 6.06 12.82 -1.67
CA LEU A 90 6.06 12.23 -0.33
C LEU A 90 5.69 13.26 0.76
N LYS A 91 6.03 14.53 0.58
CA LYS A 91 5.59 15.61 1.49
C LYS A 91 4.07 15.79 1.48
N GLU A 92 3.45 15.73 0.31
CA GLU A 92 1.99 15.89 0.18
C GLU A 92 1.20 14.74 0.82
N ILE A 93 1.76 13.54 0.84
CA ILE A 93 1.11 12.39 1.48
C ILE A 93 1.45 12.22 2.96
N LEU A 94 2.42 12.96 3.49
CA LEU A 94 2.85 12.90 4.88
C LEU A 94 1.72 13.12 5.91
N PRO A 95 0.72 14.00 5.68
CA PRO A 95 -0.42 14.17 6.59
C PRO A 95 -1.34 12.94 6.65
N LEU A 96 -1.33 12.09 5.63
CA LEU A 96 -2.21 10.93 5.56
C LEU A 96 -1.77 9.84 6.54
N ASN A 97 -2.74 9.07 7.06
CA ASN A 97 -2.48 7.90 7.91
C ASN A 97 -2.34 6.66 7.02
N ILE A 98 -1.19 6.53 6.37
CA ILE A 98 -0.87 5.42 5.49
C ILE A 98 -0.21 4.32 6.31
N ASP A 99 -0.63 3.07 6.13
CA ASP A 99 0.00 1.90 6.75
C ASP A 99 1.11 1.33 5.85
N TYR A 100 0.85 1.29 4.55
CA TYR A 100 1.81 0.79 3.56
C TYR A 100 1.90 1.73 2.36
N LEU A 101 3.13 1.98 1.91
CA LEU A 101 3.45 2.70 0.68
C LEU A 101 3.99 1.70 -0.34
N ALA A 102 3.41 1.64 -1.52
CA ALA A 102 3.96 0.91 -2.66
C ALA A 102 4.46 1.89 -3.71
N TYR A 103 5.66 1.65 -4.21
CA TYR A 103 6.23 2.45 -5.30
C TYR A 103 6.90 1.51 -6.32
N PRO A 104 6.15 1.06 -7.34
CA PRO A 104 6.65 0.09 -8.33
C PRO A 104 7.76 0.67 -9.23
N ALA A 105 7.78 1.98 -9.46
CA ALA A 105 8.80 2.65 -10.28
C ALA A 105 10.08 2.99 -9.49
N TYR A 106 10.27 2.39 -8.30
CA TYR A 106 11.43 2.63 -7.45
C TYR A 106 12.75 2.41 -8.17
N THR A 107 13.67 3.33 -7.97
CA THR A 107 15.07 3.26 -8.41
C THR A 107 16.01 3.47 -7.21
N ALA A 108 17.27 3.09 -7.35
CA ALA A 108 18.26 3.30 -6.29
C ALA A 108 18.43 4.78 -5.89
N GLY A 109 18.16 5.71 -6.80
CA GLY A 109 18.20 7.16 -6.53
C GLY A 109 17.09 7.64 -5.60
N ASP A 110 15.99 6.90 -5.46
CA ASP A 110 14.83 7.27 -4.66
C ASP A 110 14.99 6.90 -3.17
N LYS A 111 16.02 6.13 -2.83
CA LYS A 111 16.24 5.57 -1.51
C LYS A 111 16.26 6.63 -0.41
N GLU A 112 17.02 7.70 -0.61
CA GLU A 112 17.17 8.77 0.40
C GLU A 112 15.84 9.50 0.67
N ALA A 113 15.08 9.81 -0.38
CA ALA A 113 13.78 10.46 -0.25
C ALA A 113 12.77 9.59 0.51
N LEU A 114 12.74 8.30 0.22
CA LEU A 114 11.87 7.33 0.91
C LEU A 114 12.27 7.14 2.38
N GLN A 115 13.56 7.03 2.69
CA GLN A 115 14.04 6.94 4.06
C GLN A 115 13.70 8.19 4.86
N ALA A 116 13.91 9.38 4.29
CA ALA A 116 13.54 10.64 4.92
C ALA A 116 12.03 10.73 5.21
N TYR A 117 11.20 10.27 4.28
CA TYR A 117 9.74 10.19 4.47
C TYR A 117 9.38 9.24 5.63
N LEU A 118 9.90 8.02 5.63
CA LEU A 118 9.62 7.04 6.68
C LEU A 118 10.08 7.54 8.06
N GLU A 119 11.20 8.24 8.11
CA GLU A 119 11.67 8.87 9.34
C GLU A 119 10.75 10.01 9.80
N ALA A 120 10.27 10.86 8.89
CA ALA A 120 9.32 11.92 9.19
C ALA A 120 7.99 11.36 9.70
N VAL A 121 7.49 10.27 9.11
CA VAL A 121 6.28 9.55 9.57
C VAL A 121 6.48 9.01 10.99
N ARG A 122 7.64 8.42 11.29
CA ARG A 122 7.98 7.93 12.63
C ARG A 122 8.02 9.05 13.66
N LYS A 123 8.61 10.19 13.32
CA LYS A 123 8.65 11.39 14.20
C LYS A 123 7.24 11.91 14.54
N GLN A 124 6.25 11.65 13.68
CA GLN A 124 4.83 11.95 13.96
C GLN A 124 4.12 10.84 14.77
N GLY A 125 4.82 9.79 15.20
CA GLY A 125 4.24 8.67 15.93
C GLY A 125 3.42 7.71 15.07
N LYS A 126 3.45 7.84 13.75
CA LYS A 126 2.78 6.96 12.80
C LYS A 126 3.67 5.75 12.45
N LYS A 127 3.04 4.65 12.03
CA LYS A 127 3.72 3.39 11.70
C LYS A 127 3.47 3.02 10.24
N ALA A 128 4.12 3.73 9.32
CA ALA A 128 4.09 3.35 7.91
C ALA A 128 5.29 2.47 7.54
N LYS A 129 5.09 1.60 6.55
CA LYS A 129 6.15 0.81 5.90
C LYS A 129 6.08 1.01 4.39
N ALA A 130 7.24 1.03 3.74
CA ALA A 130 7.32 1.00 2.29
C ALA A 130 7.53 -0.43 1.79
N VAL A 131 6.82 -0.83 0.75
CA VAL A 131 7.03 -2.08 0.02
C VAL A 131 7.63 -1.71 -1.33
N LEU A 132 8.88 -2.08 -1.53
CA LEU A 132 9.68 -1.64 -2.67
C LEU A 132 10.30 -2.84 -3.40
N PRO A 133 10.40 -2.77 -4.73
CA PRO A 133 11.08 -3.80 -5.50
C PRO A 133 12.59 -3.64 -5.36
N ASP A 134 13.29 -4.73 -5.07
CA ASP A 134 14.75 -4.84 -5.05
C ASP A 134 15.48 -3.68 -4.34
N CYS A 135 14.95 -3.27 -3.20
CA CYS A 135 15.49 -2.17 -2.39
C CYS A 135 16.44 -2.69 -1.31
N ALA A 136 17.74 -2.56 -1.52
CA ALA A 136 18.76 -2.91 -0.53
C ALA A 136 18.88 -1.84 0.58
N ALA A 137 17.79 -1.59 1.32
CA ALA A 137 17.77 -0.70 2.47
C ALA A 137 17.81 -1.54 3.75
N ASP A 138 18.76 -1.25 4.63
CA ASP A 138 18.79 -1.80 5.99
C ASP A 138 17.90 -0.92 6.90
N ASP A 139 16.59 -1.00 6.69
CA ASP A 139 15.57 -0.26 7.46
C ASP A 139 14.40 -1.19 7.77
N PRO A 140 14.01 -1.36 9.05
CA PRO A 140 12.90 -2.23 9.45
C PRO A 140 11.52 -1.75 8.94
N HIS A 141 11.45 -0.55 8.36
CA HIS A 141 10.24 0.02 7.76
C HIS A 141 10.19 -0.17 6.24
N VAL A 142 11.21 -0.80 5.67
CA VAL A 142 11.23 -1.17 4.24
C VAL A 142 11.04 -2.67 4.11
N VAL A 143 10.01 -3.06 3.39
CA VAL A 143 9.79 -4.43 2.95
C VAL A 143 10.40 -4.55 1.56
N ASN A 144 11.54 -5.20 1.46
CA ASN A 144 12.19 -5.45 0.19
C ASN A 144 11.55 -6.66 -0.50
N PHE A 145 10.94 -6.46 -1.65
CA PHE A 145 10.39 -7.51 -2.48
C PHE A 145 11.33 -7.80 -3.66
N ALA A 146 12.36 -8.57 -3.39
CA ALA A 146 13.37 -8.93 -4.38
C ALA A 146 12.99 -10.24 -5.09
N THR A 147 12.43 -10.12 -6.29
CA THR A 147 12.15 -11.25 -7.18
C THR A 147 12.27 -10.84 -8.64
N THR A 148 12.71 -11.74 -9.49
CA THR A 148 12.81 -11.51 -10.94
C THR A 148 11.44 -11.54 -11.63
N GLY A 149 10.48 -12.25 -11.07
CA GLY A 149 9.12 -12.32 -11.59
C GLY A 149 8.25 -13.30 -10.82
N VAL A 150 6.95 -13.11 -10.95
CA VAL A 150 5.92 -13.96 -10.33
C VAL A 150 4.92 -14.38 -11.41
N THR A 151 4.60 -15.65 -11.46
CA THR A 151 3.51 -16.18 -12.30
C THR A 151 2.30 -16.46 -11.42
N ALA A 152 1.13 -15.99 -11.84
CA ALA A 152 -0.11 -16.22 -11.12
C ALA A 152 -1.22 -16.66 -12.07
N LEU A 153 -2.02 -17.62 -11.64
CA LEU A 153 -3.28 -18.00 -12.26
C LEU A 153 -4.41 -17.50 -11.33
N TRP A 154 -5.17 -16.52 -11.81
CA TRP A 154 -6.27 -15.98 -11.02
C TRP A 154 -7.54 -16.81 -11.21
N GLU A 155 -8.38 -16.88 -10.18
CA GLU A 155 -9.72 -17.42 -10.32
C GLU A 155 -10.46 -16.73 -11.47
N ASN A 156 -11.10 -17.51 -12.32
CA ASN A 156 -11.79 -17.08 -13.55
C ASN A 156 -10.88 -16.61 -14.69
N GLN A 157 -9.61 -16.97 -14.69
CA GLN A 157 -8.72 -16.78 -15.84
C GLN A 157 -8.16 -18.14 -16.28
N ASP A 158 -8.16 -18.39 -17.59
CA ASP A 158 -7.63 -19.61 -18.17
C ASP A 158 -6.13 -19.51 -18.46
N GLU A 159 -5.58 -18.31 -18.42
CA GLU A 159 -4.18 -18.03 -18.76
C GLU A 159 -3.36 -17.58 -17.55
N VAL A 160 -2.17 -18.15 -17.44
CA VAL A 160 -1.17 -17.74 -16.45
C VAL A 160 -0.63 -16.35 -16.80
N GLN A 161 -0.71 -15.43 -15.86
CA GLN A 161 -0.15 -14.09 -16.02
C GLN A 161 1.21 -13.99 -15.35
N THR A 162 2.13 -13.29 -16.01
CA THR A 162 3.47 -13.04 -15.49
C THR A 162 3.59 -11.57 -15.10
N TYR A 163 4.11 -11.33 -13.90
CA TYR A 163 4.35 -10.00 -13.34
C TYR A 163 5.82 -9.84 -13.00
N THR A 164 6.34 -8.64 -13.16
CA THR A 164 7.65 -8.27 -12.63
C THR A 164 7.59 -8.12 -11.10
N GLY A 165 8.74 -8.20 -10.43
CA GLY A 165 8.82 -7.91 -9.00
C GLY A 165 8.31 -6.51 -8.65
N ALA A 166 8.59 -5.54 -9.53
CA ALA A 166 8.12 -4.16 -9.40
C ALA A 166 6.58 -4.04 -9.40
N GLU A 167 5.91 -4.71 -10.33
CA GLU A 167 4.44 -4.73 -10.37
C GLU A 167 3.86 -5.49 -9.16
N TYR A 168 4.45 -6.64 -8.83
CA TYR A 168 3.90 -7.50 -7.78
C TYR A 168 4.11 -6.96 -6.35
N CYS A 169 5.06 -6.04 -6.12
CA CYS A 169 5.21 -5.36 -4.84
C CYS A 169 3.91 -4.62 -4.42
N CYS A 170 3.12 -4.16 -5.40
CA CYS A 170 1.82 -3.54 -5.16
C CYS A 170 0.82 -4.52 -4.53
N ARG A 171 0.80 -5.79 -5.01
CA ARG A 171 -0.04 -6.82 -4.41
C ARG A 171 0.40 -7.15 -2.99
N VAL A 172 1.72 -7.26 -2.76
CA VAL A 172 2.27 -7.52 -1.42
C VAL A 172 1.85 -6.41 -0.44
N ALA A 173 1.95 -5.14 -0.85
CA ALA A 173 1.47 -4.02 -0.03
C ALA A 173 -0.03 -4.14 0.30
N GLY A 174 -0.85 -4.52 -0.70
CA GLY A 174 -2.27 -4.77 -0.53
C GLY A 174 -2.58 -5.88 0.48
N ILE A 175 -1.87 -7.02 0.37
CA ILE A 175 -2.02 -8.16 1.30
C ILE A 175 -1.64 -7.74 2.71
N LEU A 176 -0.46 -7.13 2.89
CA LEU A 176 0.01 -6.70 4.22
C LEU A 176 -0.96 -5.71 4.89
N ALA A 177 -1.61 -4.86 4.10
CA ALA A 177 -2.62 -3.93 4.58
C ALA A 177 -3.97 -4.60 4.85
N GLY A 178 -4.35 -5.59 4.03
CA GLY A 178 -5.63 -6.29 4.11
C GLY A 178 -5.68 -7.34 5.21
N LEU A 179 -4.53 -7.82 5.69
CA LEU A 179 -4.48 -8.83 6.73
C LEU A 179 -5.03 -8.30 8.07
N PRO A 180 -5.92 -9.05 8.72
CA PRO A 180 -6.34 -8.74 10.07
C PRO A 180 -5.17 -8.88 11.06
N LEU A 181 -5.25 -8.15 12.19
CA LEU A 181 -4.17 -8.09 13.19
C LEU A 181 -3.86 -9.43 13.88
N ASP A 182 -4.79 -10.36 13.85
CA ASP A 182 -4.68 -11.71 14.42
C ASP A 182 -4.04 -12.73 13.48
N ARG A 183 -3.73 -12.33 12.24
CA ARG A 183 -3.06 -13.18 11.25
C ARG A 183 -1.66 -12.68 10.93
N SER A 184 -0.71 -13.63 10.89
CA SER A 184 0.64 -13.38 10.38
C SER A 184 0.64 -13.38 8.86
N CYS A 185 1.46 -12.52 8.26
CA CYS A 185 1.76 -12.59 6.83
C CYS A 185 2.79 -13.69 6.48
N THR A 186 3.39 -14.32 7.50
CA THR A 186 4.34 -15.42 7.31
C THR A 186 3.57 -16.64 6.82
N TYR A 187 4.04 -17.25 5.73
CA TYR A 187 3.39 -18.38 5.06
C TYR A 187 1.97 -18.07 4.51
N TYR A 188 1.72 -16.81 4.17
CA TYR A 188 0.49 -16.45 3.49
C TYR A 188 0.53 -17.01 2.05
N GLU A 189 -0.50 -17.75 1.68
CA GLU A 189 -0.67 -18.23 0.30
C GLU A 189 -1.04 -17.05 -0.61
N LEU A 190 -0.25 -16.84 -1.66
CA LEU A 190 -0.38 -15.71 -2.60
C LEU A 190 -1.32 -16.03 -3.75
#